data_7c3173f9846d807b7d02e062239d5847
#
_entry.id   7c3173f9846d807b7d02e062239d5847
#
_cell.length_a   1.000
_cell.length_b   1.000
_cell.length_c   1.000
_cell.angle_alpha   90.00
_cell.angle_beta   90.00
_cell.angle_gamma   90.00
#
_symmetry.space_group_name_H-M   'P 1'
#
loop_
_entity.id
_entity.type
_entity.pdbx_description
1 polymer ?
#
loop_
_entity_poly.entity_id
_entity_poly.type
_entity_poly.pdbx_seq_one_letter_code
_entity_poly.pdbx_strand_id
1 'polypeptide(L)'
;VNLFAFRVVPAARVQSLLSAVDGQLVGYGALPAYERKDQASHAFLRAELKELSTSALILPPIFLIVAMTLVHLMVTRLIEVEREQIGLLKAFGYSDRAAGWNYLRLAAAIGLVGVVLGGLLGGWLGAAIVGLYREYFRFPLLSVQFDWTSFAVTAGFSLAAAVTGSLVAVSKAVRLSPAVAMQMPRPATYRAGLFDRLLPVAFVDQST
;
A
#
# COMPACT_ATOMS: atom_id res chain seq x y z
N VAL A 1 7.91 39.17 -23.21
CA VAL A 1 7.01 38.32 -24.02
C VAL A 1 5.60 38.62 -23.54
N ASN A 2 4.76 39.19 -24.43
CA ASN A 2 3.36 39.48 -24.12
C ASN A 2 2.53 38.23 -24.44
N LEU A 3 1.91 37.63 -23.39
CA LEU A 3 1.04 36.47 -23.51
C LEU A 3 -0.41 36.91 -23.31
N PHE A 4 -1.27 36.64 -24.29
CA PHE A 4 -2.70 36.89 -24.21
C PHE A 4 -3.42 35.56 -23.93
N ALA A 5 -4.23 35.50 -22.86
CA ALA A 5 -5.02 34.33 -22.52
C ALA A 5 -6.52 34.66 -22.74
N PHE A 6 -7.22 33.83 -23.51
CA PHE A 6 -8.65 33.96 -23.77
C PHE A 6 -9.41 32.82 -23.10
N ARG A 7 -10.55 33.15 -22.47
CA ARG A 7 -11.48 32.16 -21.96
C ARG A 7 -12.59 31.93 -23.00
N VAL A 8 -12.67 30.71 -23.49
CA VAL A 8 -13.64 30.34 -24.53
C VAL A 8 -14.91 29.81 -23.87
N VAL A 9 -16.08 30.14 -24.43
CA VAL A 9 -17.38 29.63 -24.01
C VAL A 9 -17.46 28.13 -24.35
N PRO A 10 -18.05 27.26 -23.48
CA PRO A 10 -18.03 25.80 -23.67
C PRO A 10 -18.59 25.28 -25.01
N ALA A 11 -19.42 26.05 -25.70
CA ALA A 11 -20.04 25.68 -26.97
C ALA A 11 -19.21 26.05 -28.22
N ALA A 12 -18.08 26.73 -28.06
CA ALA A 12 -17.29 27.20 -29.21
C ALA A 12 -16.34 26.11 -29.73
N ARG A 13 -16.21 26.04 -31.06
CA ARG A 13 -15.19 25.19 -31.70
C ARG A 13 -13.81 25.81 -31.53
N VAL A 14 -13.03 25.32 -30.58
CA VAL A 14 -11.74 25.88 -30.20
C VAL A 14 -10.76 25.95 -31.39
N GLN A 15 -10.73 24.92 -32.22
CA GLN A 15 -9.83 24.91 -33.40
C GLN A 15 -10.12 26.03 -34.41
N SER A 16 -11.39 26.33 -34.68
CA SER A 16 -11.74 27.44 -35.61
C SER A 16 -11.42 28.82 -35.03
N LEU A 17 -11.47 28.96 -33.71
CA LEU A 17 -11.04 30.17 -33.02
C LEU A 17 -9.52 30.34 -33.05
N LEU A 18 -8.77 29.27 -32.84
CA LEU A 18 -7.31 29.30 -32.93
C LEU A 18 -6.85 29.71 -34.31
N SER A 19 -7.41 29.11 -35.39
CA SER A 19 -7.08 29.48 -36.76
C SER A 19 -7.46 30.91 -37.11
N ALA A 20 -8.58 31.43 -36.59
CA ALA A 20 -9.00 32.81 -36.80
C ALA A 20 -8.05 33.80 -36.08
N VAL A 21 -7.65 33.49 -34.86
CA VAL A 21 -6.69 34.30 -34.08
C VAL A 21 -5.31 34.29 -34.76
N ASP A 22 -4.83 33.12 -35.18
CA ASP A 22 -3.56 32.99 -35.89
C ASP A 22 -3.55 33.81 -37.19
N GLY A 23 -4.63 33.74 -37.97
CA GLY A 23 -4.74 34.50 -39.21
C GLY A 23 -4.68 36.02 -38.99
N GLN A 24 -5.19 36.52 -37.87
CA GLN A 24 -5.16 37.96 -37.55
C GLN A 24 -3.83 38.40 -36.97
N LEU A 25 -3.13 37.53 -36.19
CA LEU A 25 -1.94 37.90 -35.46
C LEU A 25 -0.61 37.55 -36.14
N VAL A 26 -0.64 36.71 -37.16
CA VAL A 26 0.54 36.36 -37.98
C VAL A 26 1.25 37.59 -38.54
N GLY A 27 0.50 38.60 -39.01
CA GLY A 27 1.05 39.83 -39.52
C GLY A 27 1.82 40.69 -38.49
N TYR A 28 1.59 40.45 -37.23
CA TYR A 28 2.26 41.12 -36.09
C TYR A 28 3.40 40.31 -35.50
N GLY A 29 3.79 39.18 -36.13
CA GLY A 29 4.87 38.34 -35.65
C GLY A 29 4.51 37.51 -34.41
N ALA A 30 3.23 37.26 -34.18
CA ALA A 30 2.80 36.41 -33.07
C ALA A 30 3.12 34.93 -33.36
N LEU A 31 3.47 34.18 -32.30
CA LEU A 31 3.60 32.75 -32.36
C LEU A 31 2.21 32.12 -32.50
N PRO A 32 2.10 30.89 -33.08
CA PRO A 32 0.82 30.21 -33.24
C PRO A 32 0.09 30.07 -31.90
N ALA A 33 -1.23 30.32 -31.94
CA ALA A 33 -2.09 30.14 -30.78
C ALA A 33 -2.24 28.64 -30.48
N TYR A 34 -2.19 28.29 -29.23
CA TYR A 34 -2.31 26.88 -28.76
C TYR A 34 -3.31 26.77 -27.63
N GLU A 35 -3.89 25.59 -27.49
CA GLU A 35 -4.78 25.30 -26.41
C GLU A 35 -4.01 25.14 -25.08
N ARG A 36 -4.70 25.38 -23.96
CA ARG A 36 -4.14 25.19 -22.62
C ARG A 36 -3.58 23.76 -22.41
N LYS A 37 -4.17 22.75 -23.04
CA LYS A 37 -3.69 21.36 -22.95
C LYS A 37 -2.31 21.17 -23.58
N ASP A 38 -1.96 21.99 -24.59
CA ASP A 38 -0.71 21.92 -25.35
C ASP A 38 0.38 22.83 -24.75
N GLN A 39 0.04 23.58 -23.70
CA GLN A 39 1.00 24.40 -22.98
C GLN A 39 2.00 23.51 -22.23
N ALA A 40 3.29 23.76 -22.42
CA ALA A 40 4.37 22.94 -21.85
C ALA A 40 4.24 22.77 -20.33
N SER A 41 3.90 23.83 -19.59
CA SER A 41 3.68 23.75 -18.13
C SER A 41 2.47 22.89 -17.76
N HIS A 42 1.43 22.88 -18.58
CA HIS A 42 0.25 22.04 -18.35
C HIS A 42 0.52 20.56 -18.68
N ALA A 43 1.28 20.30 -19.75
CA ALA A 43 1.71 18.95 -20.11
C ALA A 43 2.61 18.36 -19.02
N PHE A 44 3.55 19.15 -18.48
CA PHE A 44 4.39 18.75 -17.36
C PHE A 44 3.58 18.42 -16.11
N LEU A 45 2.66 19.31 -15.72
CA LEU A 45 1.82 19.07 -14.54
C LEU A 45 0.92 17.82 -14.70
N ARG A 46 0.40 17.57 -15.89
CA ARG A 46 -0.38 16.35 -16.17
C ARG A 46 0.48 15.09 -16.08
N ALA A 47 1.70 15.13 -16.59
CA ALA A 47 2.62 14.00 -16.51
C ALA A 47 2.94 13.67 -15.05
N GLU A 48 3.24 14.68 -14.23
CA GLU A 48 3.49 14.56 -12.80
C GLU A 48 2.28 13.98 -12.05
N LEU A 49 1.08 14.52 -12.27
CA LEU A 49 -0.14 14.01 -11.64
C LEU A 49 -0.45 12.57 -12.07
N LYS A 50 -0.18 12.21 -13.32
CA LYS A 50 -0.35 10.84 -13.82
C LYS A 50 0.64 9.89 -13.15
N GLU A 51 1.90 10.29 -13.00
CA GLU A 51 2.92 9.50 -12.33
C GLU A 51 2.56 9.26 -10.85
N LEU A 52 2.15 10.33 -10.14
CA LEU A 52 1.68 10.23 -8.76
C LEU A 52 0.46 9.30 -8.64
N SER A 53 -0.52 9.42 -9.54
CA SER A 53 -1.71 8.55 -9.52
C SER A 53 -1.37 7.08 -9.81
N THR A 54 -0.41 6.82 -10.71
CA THR A 54 0.06 5.47 -11.02
C THR A 54 0.81 4.88 -9.83
N SER A 55 1.69 5.65 -9.21
CA SER A 55 2.42 5.24 -8.00
C SER A 55 1.48 4.98 -6.82
N ALA A 56 0.46 5.82 -6.64
CA ALA A 56 -0.57 5.64 -5.63
C ALA A 56 -1.42 4.37 -5.83
N LEU A 57 -1.51 3.86 -7.06
CA LEU A 57 -2.22 2.61 -7.36
C LEU A 57 -1.34 1.36 -7.19
N ILE A 58 -0.05 1.45 -7.51
CA ILE A 58 0.87 0.31 -7.53
C ILE A 58 1.52 0.06 -6.17
N LEU A 59 2.01 1.11 -5.49
CA LEU A 59 2.77 0.97 -4.26
C LEU A 59 1.95 0.39 -3.08
N PRO A 60 0.72 0.87 -2.79
CA PRO A 60 -0.02 0.36 -1.64
C PRO A 60 -0.32 -1.15 -1.69
N PRO A 61 -0.73 -1.77 -2.82
CA PRO A 61 -0.90 -3.21 -2.89
C PRO A 61 0.36 -4.00 -2.56
N ILE A 62 1.53 -3.53 -3.01
CA ILE A 62 2.81 -4.19 -2.72
C ILE A 62 3.07 -4.17 -1.21
N PHE A 63 2.92 -3.01 -0.57
CA PHE A 63 3.09 -2.89 0.88
C PHE A 63 2.05 -3.70 1.66
N LEU A 64 0.80 -3.79 1.18
CA LEU A 64 -0.24 -4.61 1.79
C LEU A 64 0.10 -6.10 1.75
N ILE A 65 0.66 -6.60 0.64
CA ILE A 65 1.10 -8.00 0.54
C ILE A 65 2.23 -8.29 1.53
N VAL A 66 3.20 -7.38 1.64
CA VAL A 66 4.30 -7.51 2.62
C VAL A 66 3.75 -7.48 4.04
N ALA A 67 2.90 -6.51 4.36
CA ALA A 67 2.27 -6.41 5.69
C ALA A 67 1.43 -7.65 6.04
N MET A 68 0.63 -8.15 5.10
CA MET A 68 -0.14 -9.39 5.25
C MET A 68 0.77 -10.60 5.55
N THR A 69 1.89 -10.70 4.84
CA THR A 69 2.88 -11.76 5.06
C THR A 69 3.52 -11.65 6.44
N LEU A 70 3.88 -10.44 6.88
CA LEU A 70 4.45 -10.22 8.21
C LEU A 70 3.46 -10.55 9.32
N VAL A 71 2.20 -10.14 9.20
CA VAL A 71 1.13 -10.50 10.14
C VAL A 71 0.93 -12.00 10.17
N HIS A 72 0.90 -12.67 9.01
CA HIS A 72 0.80 -14.11 8.91
C HIS A 72 1.95 -14.82 9.67
N LEU A 73 3.18 -14.40 9.45
CA LEU A 73 4.36 -14.96 10.12
C LEU A 73 4.32 -14.72 11.61
N MET A 74 3.96 -13.50 12.05
CA MET A 74 3.89 -13.15 13.47
C MET A 74 2.82 -13.99 14.20
N VAL A 75 1.63 -14.09 13.62
CA VAL A 75 0.54 -14.88 14.21
C VAL A 75 0.88 -16.36 14.20
N THR A 76 1.53 -16.88 13.16
CA THR A 76 1.99 -18.27 13.12
C THR A 76 2.98 -18.55 14.25
N ARG A 77 3.96 -17.66 14.45
CA ARG A 77 4.95 -17.79 15.54
C ARG A 77 4.30 -17.71 16.92
N LEU A 78 3.37 -16.78 17.10
CA LEU A 78 2.64 -16.66 18.36
C LEU A 78 1.89 -17.95 18.70
N ILE A 79 1.18 -18.52 17.73
CA ILE A 79 0.45 -19.78 17.88
C ILE A 79 1.42 -20.95 18.16
N GLU A 80 2.58 -21.00 17.52
CA GLU A 80 3.59 -22.02 17.77
C GLU A 80 4.09 -21.98 19.23
N VAL A 81 4.28 -20.79 19.79
CA VAL A 81 4.69 -20.59 21.18
C VAL A 81 3.59 -20.96 22.15
N GLU A 82 2.34 -20.58 21.83
CA GLU A 82 1.18 -20.82 22.71
C GLU A 82 0.46 -22.13 22.44
N ARG A 83 1.00 -23.00 21.58
CA ARG A 83 0.32 -24.24 21.13
C ARG A 83 -0.07 -25.17 22.28
N GLU A 84 0.73 -25.23 23.33
CA GLU A 84 0.46 -26.05 24.52
C GLU A 84 -0.77 -25.52 25.26
N GLN A 85 -0.88 -24.20 25.45
CA GLN A 85 -2.04 -23.56 26.07
C GLN A 85 -3.31 -23.76 25.23
N ILE A 86 -3.20 -23.69 23.90
CA ILE A 86 -4.31 -23.99 22.99
C ILE A 86 -4.75 -25.43 23.12
N GLY A 87 -3.79 -26.37 23.22
CA GLY A 87 -4.06 -27.79 23.43
C GLY A 87 -4.80 -28.03 24.74
N LEU A 88 -4.38 -27.37 25.83
CA LEU A 88 -5.01 -27.44 27.14
C LEU A 88 -6.46 -26.89 27.11
N LEU A 89 -6.68 -25.72 26.51
CA LEU A 89 -8.01 -25.14 26.36
C LEU A 89 -8.96 -26.07 25.59
N LYS A 90 -8.49 -26.74 24.54
CA LYS A 90 -9.25 -27.72 23.79
C LYS A 90 -9.57 -28.96 24.60
N ALA A 91 -8.63 -29.42 25.47
CA ALA A 91 -8.87 -30.54 26.38
C ALA A 91 -9.97 -30.23 27.40
N PHE A 92 -10.13 -28.96 27.79
CA PHE A 92 -11.24 -28.46 28.62
C PHE A 92 -12.56 -28.24 27.84
N GLY A 93 -12.62 -28.57 26.55
CA GLY A 93 -13.83 -28.49 25.74
C GLY A 93 -14.06 -27.18 25.01
N TYR A 94 -13.08 -26.27 24.97
CA TYR A 94 -13.21 -25.07 24.16
C TYR A 94 -13.18 -25.40 22.68
N SER A 95 -14.11 -24.77 21.91
CA SER A 95 -14.18 -24.98 20.48
C SER A 95 -13.01 -24.33 19.73
N ASP A 96 -12.64 -24.90 18.60
CA ASP A 96 -11.63 -24.39 17.68
C ASP A 96 -11.88 -22.91 17.31
N ARG A 97 -13.16 -22.56 17.13
CA ARG A 97 -13.55 -21.17 16.82
C ARG A 97 -13.29 -20.20 17.96
N ALA A 98 -13.52 -20.63 19.21
CA ALA A 98 -13.30 -19.79 20.38
C ALA A 98 -11.79 -19.49 20.56
N ALA A 99 -10.94 -20.50 20.41
CA ALA A 99 -9.49 -20.33 20.46
C ALA A 99 -8.98 -19.44 19.32
N GLY A 100 -9.44 -19.66 18.08
CA GLY A 100 -9.02 -18.86 16.92
C GLY A 100 -9.50 -17.42 16.97
N TRP A 101 -10.66 -17.14 17.53
CA TRP A 101 -11.25 -15.81 17.61
C TRP A 101 -10.38 -14.81 18.40
N ASN A 102 -9.68 -15.27 19.41
CA ASN A 102 -8.79 -14.43 20.20
C ASN A 102 -7.61 -13.88 19.34
N TYR A 103 -7.01 -14.73 18.51
CA TYR A 103 -5.93 -14.31 17.60
C TYR A 103 -6.43 -13.39 16.49
N LEU A 104 -7.65 -13.58 16.00
CA LEU A 104 -8.27 -12.68 15.04
C LEU A 104 -8.52 -11.29 15.62
N ARG A 105 -9.00 -11.23 16.88
CA ARG A 105 -9.15 -9.94 17.60
C ARG A 105 -7.82 -9.23 17.76
N LEU A 106 -6.76 -9.96 18.12
CA LEU A 106 -5.42 -9.41 18.24
C LEU A 106 -4.93 -8.84 16.90
N ALA A 107 -5.07 -9.58 15.81
CA ALA A 107 -4.69 -9.11 14.48
C ALA A 107 -5.51 -7.90 14.05
N ALA A 108 -6.81 -7.89 14.32
CA ALA A 108 -7.68 -6.75 14.04
C ALA A 108 -7.28 -5.52 14.87
N ALA A 109 -6.93 -5.70 16.15
CA ALA A 109 -6.47 -4.60 17.00
C ALA A 109 -5.14 -4.01 16.48
N ILE A 110 -4.17 -4.85 16.11
CA ILE A 110 -2.91 -4.42 15.49
C ILE A 110 -3.19 -3.66 14.18
N GLY A 111 -4.08 -4.20 13.34
CA GLY A 111 -4.49 -3.56 12.09
C GLY A 111 -5.15 -2.20 12.34
N LEU A 112 -6.01 -2.08 13.35
CA LEU A 112 -6.68 -0.83 13.72
C LEU A 112 -5.67 0.24 14.19
N VAL A 113 -4.74 -0.14 15.06
CA VAL A 113 -3.65 0.75 15.49
C VAL A 113 -2.83 1.19 14.28
N GLY A 114 -2.50 0.27 13.37
CA GLY A 114 -1.81 0.58 12.12
C GLY A 114 -2.57 1.57 11.24
N VAL A 115 -3.87 1.43 11.11
CA VAL A 115 -4.74 2.36 10.36
C VAL A 115 -4.74 3.76 11.00
N VAL A 116 -4.85 3.85 12.31
CA VAL A 116 -4.84 5.15 13.02
C VAL A 116 -3.49 5.83 12.87
N LEU A 117 -2.40 5.14 13.17
CA LEU A 117 -1.05 5.70 13.05
C LEU A 117 -0.70 6.05 11.60
N GLY A 118 -1.04 5.16 10.66
CA GLY A 118 -0.83 5.40 9.22
C GLY A 118 -1.65 6.58 8.71
N GLY A 119 -2.89 6.74 9.16
CA GLY A 119 -3.74 7.87 8.82
C GLY A 119 -3.20 9.21 9.35
N LEU A 120 -2.74 9.23 10.59
CA LEU A 120 -2.14 10.42 11.20
C LEU A 120 -0.83 10.82 10.49
N LEU A 121 0.06 9.87 10.30
CA LEU A 121 1.35 10.10 9.63
C LEU A 121 1.15 10.46 8.16
N GLY A 122 0.25 9.78 7.45
CA GLY A 122 -0.07 10.06 6.05
C GLY A 122 -0.70 11.44 5.88
N GLY A 123 -1.62 11.82 6.74
CA GLY A 123 -2.23 13.16 6.74
C GLY A 123 -1.20 14.26 7.02
N TRP A 124 -0.34 14.05 8.01
CA TRP A 124 0.74 14.99 8.33
C TRP A 124 1.74 15.13 7.16
N LEU A 125 2.19 14.02 6.60
CA LEU A 125 3.13 14.02 5.48
C LEU A 125 2.50 14.65 4.22
N GLY A 126 1.24 14.35 3.94
CA GLY A 126 0.49 14.97 2.85
C GLY A 126 0.39 16.48 3.00
N ALA A 127 0.09 16.98 4.21
CA ALA A 127 0.06 18.41 4.50
C ALA A 127 1.45 19.06 4.33
N ALA A 128 2.52 18.40 4.76
CA ALA A 128 3.89 18.87 4.62
C ALA A 128 4.30 18.97 3.13
N ILE A 129 3.98 17.96 2.32
CA ILE A 129 4.25 17.96 0.88
C ILE A 129 3.49 19.10 0.19
N VAL A 130 2.21 19.29 0.48
CA VAL A 130 1.42 20.39 -0.09
C VAL A 130 1.98 21.76 0.33
N GLY A 131 2.46 21.87 1.57
CA GLY A 131 3.18 23.07 2.05
C GLY A 131 4.42 23.39 1.20
N LEU A 132 5.23 22.37 0.93
CA LEU A 132 6.40 22.48 0.07
C LEU A 132 6.03 22.94 -1.36
N TYR A 133 5.01 22.33 -1.96
CA TYR A 133 4.53 22.71 -3.29
C TYR A 133 4.03 24.17 -3.34
N ARG A 134 3.40 24.67 -2.29
CA ARG A 134 2.98 26.08 -2.22
C ARG A 134 4.17 27.05 -2.25
N GLU A 135 5.25 26.70 -1.59
CA GLU A 135 6.45 27.54 -1.53
C GLU A 135 7.15 27.61 -2.89
N TYR A 136 7.30 26.47 -3.57
CA TYR A 136 8.01 26.41 -4.84
C TYR A 136 7.17 26.87 -6.05
N PHE A 137 5.89 26.52 -6.11
CA PHE A 137 5.06 26.71 -7.30
C PHE A 137 4.06 27.87 -7.24
N ARG A 138 3.96 28.60 -6.14
CA ARG A 138 3.04 29.75 -5.95
C ARG A 138 1.62 29.52 -6.48
N PHE A 139 1.04 28.34 -6.24
CA PHE A 139 -0.33 28.05 -6.63
C PHE A 139 -1.32 28.83 -5.73
N PRO A 140 -2.19 29.70 -6.30
CA PRO A 140 -3.06 30.56 -5.49
C PRO A 140 -4.19 29.80 -4.77
N LEU A 141 -4.52 28.55 -5.17
CA LEU A 141 -5.68 27.81 -4.69
C LEU A 141 -5.38 26.37 -4.29
N LEU A 142 -4.15 26.05 -3.86
CA LEU A 142 -3.81 24.71 -3.38
C LEU A 142 -4.34 24.55 -1.95
N SER A 143 -5.45 23.84 -1.76
CA SER A 143 -5.98 23.48 -0.44
C SER A 143 -5.77 22.00 -0.16
N VAL A 144 -5.33 21.67 1.05
CA VAL A 144 -5.32 20.28 1.52
C VAL A 144 -6.75 19.90 1.84
N GLN A 145 -7.32 18.99 1.07
CA GLN A 145 -8.60 18.38 1.38
C GLN A 145 -8.35 16.94 1.77
N PHE A 146 -8.76 16.59 2.99
CA PHE A 146 -8.70 15.20 3.44
C PHE A 146 -9.90 14.45 2.84
N ASP A 147 -9.61 13.49 1.97
CA ASP A 147 -10.66 12.65 1.38
C ASP A 147 -10.95 11.45 2.30
N TRP A 148 -12.04 11.59 3.05
CA TRP A 148 -12.55 10.55 3.95
C TRP A 148 -12.89 9.25 3.22
N THR A 149 -13.33 9.32 1.96
CA THR A 149 -13.69 8.16 1.15
C THR A 149 -12.46 7.33 0.83
N SER A 150 -11.43 7.95 0.28
CA SER A 150 -10.15 7.28 -0.01
C SER A 150 -9.50 6.73 1.26
N PHE A 151 -9.56 7.48 2.37
CA PHE A 151 -9.07 7.00 3.66
C PHE A 151 -9.82 5.76 4.13
N ALA A 152 -11.16 5.76 4.12
CA ALA A 152 -11.98 4.63 4.57
C ALA A 152 -11.76 3.38 3.71
N VAL A 153 -11.64 3.54 2.38
CA VAL A 153 -11.35 2.45 1.46
C VAL A 153 -9.98 1.84 1.77
N THR A 154 -8.95 2.66 1.91
CA THR A 154 -7.58 2.19 2.21
C THR A 154 -7.50 1.53 3.59
N ALA A 155 -8.16 2.10 4.59
CA ALA A 155 -8.29 1.54 5.93
C ALA A 155 -8.97 0.18 5.91
N GLY A 156 -10.05 0.06 5.13
CA GLY A 156 -10.76 -1.21 4.91
C GLY A 156 -9.87 -2.30 4.30
N PHE A 157 -9.14 -1.96 3.25
CA PHE A 157 -8.18 -2.89 2.64
C PHE A 157 -7.06 -3.28 3.59
N SER A 158 -6.52 -2.34 4.37
CA SER A 158 -5.47 -2.62 5.35
C SER A 158 -5.95 -3.57 6.45
N LEU A 159 -7.16 -3.33 6.97
CA LEU A 159 -7.76 -4.18 7.99
C LEU A 159 -8.10 -5.57 7.43
N ALA A 160 -8.64 -5.63 6.21
CA ALA A 160 -8.91 -6.89 5.52
C ALA A 160 -7.62 -7.70 5.29
N ALA A 161 -6.53 -7.07 4.90
CA ALA A 161 -5.23 -7.72 4.75
C ALA A 161 -4.70 -8.29 6.07
N ALA A 162 -4.81 -7.55 7.18
CA ALA A 162 -4.40 -8.01 8.50
C ALA A 162 -5.23 -9.21 8.96
N VAL A 163 -6.55 -9.15 8.79
CA VAL A 163 -7.46 -10.23 9.16
C VAL A 163 -7.25 -11.47 8.28
N THR A 164 -7.13 -11.33 6.96
CA THR A 164 -6.91 -12.46 6.05
C THR A 164 -5.56 -13.14 6.28
N GLY A 165 -4.49 -12.34 6.51
CA GLY A 165 -3.17 -12.88 6.87
C GLY A 165 -3.22 -13.72 8.14
N SER A 166 -3.95 -13.26 9.17
CA SER A 166 -4.12 -14.01 10.42
C SER A 166 -5.06 -15.21 10.29
N LEU A 167 -6.13 -15.11 9.50
CA LEU A 167 -7.06 -16.23 9.24
C LEU A 167 -6.35 -17.47 8.69
N VAL A 168 -5.42 -17.26 7.74
CA VAL A 168 -4.64 -18.36 7.16
C VAL A 168 -3.77 -19.04 8.23
N ALA A 169 -3.13 -18.26 9.10
CA ALA A 169 -2.32 -18.77 10.20
C ALA A 169 -3.17 -19.54 11.23
N VAL A 170 -4.25 -18.91 11.68
CA VAL A 170 -5.17 -19.48 12.69
C VAL A 170 -5.84 -20.75 12.17
N SER A 171 -6.31 -20.77 10.91
CA SER A 171 -7.01 -21.94 10.36
C SER A 171 -6.14 -23.20 10.32
N LYS A 172 -4.82 -23.06 10.12
CA LYS A 172 -3.87 -24.17 10.15
C LYS A 172 -3.65 -24.67 11.58
N ALA A 173 -3.52 -23.76 12.52
CA ALA A 173 -3.19 -24.07 13.91
C ALA A 173 -4.36 -24.68 14.68
N VAL A 174 -5.56 -24.16 14.46
CA VAL A 174 -6.77 -24.59 15.14
C VAL A 174 -7.20 -26.00 14.72
N ARG A 175 -6.79 -26.47 13.53
CA ARG A 175 -7.05 -27.84 13.06
C ARG A 175 -6.14 -28.91 13.69
N LEU A 176 -5.11 -28.52 14.45
CA LEU A 176 -4.26 -29.49 15.16
C LEU A 176 -5.05 -30.18 16.27
N SER A 177 -4.96 -31.51 16.32
CA SER A 177 -5.59 -32.26 17.40
C SER A 177 -4.88 -31.97 18.74
N PRO A 178 -5.57 -32.00 19.89
CA PRO A 178 -4.97 -31.75 21.22
C PRO A 178 -3.74 -32.63 21.46
N ALA A 179 -3.79 -33.90 21.08
CA ALA A 179 -2.69 -34.85 21.24
C ALA A 179 -1.43 -34.44 20.46
N VAL A 180 -1.56 -33.82 19.27
CA VAL A 180 -0.42 -33.34 18.48
C VAL A 180 0.06 -31.99 18.98
N ALA A 181 -0.82 -31.15 19.54
CA ALA A 181 -0.46 -29.86 20.11
C ALA A 181 0.43 -30.02 21.38
N MET A 182 0.24 -31.07 22.16
CA MET A 182 1.00 -31.38 23.37
C MET A 182 2.32 -32.12 23.11
N GLN A 183 2.60 -32.59 21.89
CA GLN A 183 3.87 -33.22 21.56
C GLN A 183 4.96 -32.17 21.39
N MET A 184 6.17 -32.46 21.91
CA MET A 184 7.34 -31.61 21.67
C MET A 184 7.52 -31.38 20.15
N PRO A 185 7.89 -30.14 19.74
CA PRO A 185 8.21 -29.87 18.36
C PRO A 185 9.26 -30.87 17.87
N ARG A 186 8.97 -31.60 16.80
CA ARG A 186 10.01 -32.41 16.15
C ARG A 186 11.15 -31.48 15.79
N PRO A 187 12.42 -31.85 16.10
CA PRO A 187 13.54 -31.06 15.66
C PRO A 187 13.44 -30.87 14.13
N ALA A 188 13.73 -29.65 13.69
CA ALA A 188 13.67 -29.30 12.28
C ALA A 188 14.49 -30.31 11.48
N THR A 189 13.83 -31.18 10.72
CA THR A 189 14.52 -32.03 9.76
C THR A 189 15.01 -31.11 8.64
N TYR A 190 16.29 -30.78 8.68
CA TYR A 190 16.95 -30.11 7.58
C TYR A 190 16.89 -31.05 6.36
N ARG A 191 15.92 -30.84 5.48
CA ARG A 191 16.01 -31.39 4.14
C ARG A 191 17.08 -30.58 3.44
N ALA A 192 18.18 -31.25 3.07
CA ALA A 192 19.20 -30.69 2.23
C ALA A 192 18.54 -30.03 1.01
N GLY A 193 18.58 -28.70 0.94
CA GLY A 193 18.05 -27.94 -0.17
C GLY A 193 18.88 -28.21 -1.42
N LEU A 194 18.35 -27.87 -2.60
CA LEU A 194 19.08 -27.94 -3.87
C LEU A 194 20.46 -27.25 -3.80
N PHE A 195 20.63 -26.26 -2.93
CA PHE A 195 21.91 -25.57 -2.68
C PHE A 195 22.94 -26.42 -1.94
N ASP A 196 22.53 -27.33 -1.06
CA ASP A 196 23.47 -28.26 -0.39
C ASP A 196 24.03 -29.30 -1.34
N ARG A 197 23.37 -29.56 -2.47
CA ARG A 197 23.89 -30.45 -3.54
C ARG A 197 24.86 -29.76 -4.44
N LEU A 198 24.91 -28.43 -4.49
CA LEU A 198 25.79 -27.63 -5.33
C LEU A 198 27.07 -27.18 -4.63
N LEU A 199 27.09 -27.22 -3.30
CA LEU A 199 28.27 -26.92 -2.50
C LEU A 199 28.82 -28.26 -1.98
N PRO A 200 29.89 -28.83 -2.55
CA PRO A 200 30.53 -29.99 -1.95
C PRO A 200 31.06 -29.58 -0.57
N VAL A 201 30.63 -30.31 0.46
CA VAL A 201 31.06 -30.17 1.85
C VAL A 201 32.56 -30.45 1.94
N ALA A 202 33.37 -29.44 1.60
CA ALA A 202 34.84 -29.50 1.72
C ALA A 202 35.37 -28.75 2.95
N PHE A 203 34.52 -28.44 3.94
CA PHE A 203 34.95 -27.62 5.07
C PHE A 203 34.60 -28.15 6.46
N VAL A 204 34.31 -29.44 6.61
CA VAL A 204 34.11 -30.02 7.97
C VAL A 204 34.96 -31.29 8.05
N ASP A 205 36.27 -31.15 8.05
CA ASP A 205 37.19 -32.11 8.63
C ASP A 205 38.52 -31.42 8.97
N GLN A 206 38.58 -30.76 10.08
CA GLN A 206 39.82 -30.46 10.82
C GLN A 206 39.45 -30.02 12.24
N SER A 207 39.24 -31.00 13.15
CA SER A 207 39.67 -30.89 14.54
C SER A 207 39.49 -32.27 15.23
N THR A 208 40.48 -33.07 15.17
CA THR A 208 40.84 -33.99 16.26
C THR A 208 41.42 -33.22 17.40
#